data_c2695a9d470fa09dbc6c4064c9961eb1
#
_entry.id   c2695a9d470fa09dbc6c4064c9961eb1
#
_cell.length_a   1.000
_cell.length_b   1.000
_cell.length_c   1.000
_cell.angle_alpha   90.00
_cell.angle_beta   90.00
_cell.angle_gamma   90.00
#
_symmetry.space_group_name_H-M   'P 1'
#
loop_
_entity.id
_entity.type
_entity.pdbx_description
1 polymer ?
#
loop_
_entity_poly.entity_id
_entity_poly.type
_entity_poly.pdbx_seq_one_letter_code
_entity_poly.pdbx_strand_id
1 'polypeptide(L)'
;MEKKFDRLLVTGGAGYCGSRLVPQLLNRGYKVTVYDIMYFGSDFLPKHPNLKIVQGDIRDTEKLAATTAGHDAFVSLACISNDASFELDEQLSTSVNLDAFEPMVIAAKRDGVRRFVYASSSSVYGVSDKPNVTEDHPLVPLTLYNKYKGMCEPLLTKHTDDKFVGVTFRPATVCGYAPRQRLDLSVNILTNHAVNRNKITVFGGSQLRPNLHVQDYCDAVELFLTAPDEKIAN
;
A
#
# COMPACT_ATOMS: atom_id res chain seq x y z
N MET A 1 -15.90 -13.79 5.71
CA MET A 1 -16.60 -12.49 5.58
C MET A 1 -17.29 -12.45 4.23
N GLU A 2 -18.49 -11.90 4.16
CA GLU A 2 -19.22 -11.76 2.90
C GLU A 2 -18.57 -10.70 2.02
N LYS A 3 -18.50 -11.01 0.71
CA LYS A 3 -17.85 -10.13 -0.28
C LYS A 3 -18.75 -8.94 -0.61
N LYS A 4 -18.28 -7.72 -0.33
CA LYS A 4 -19.03 -6.48 -0.57
C LYS A 4 -18.85 -5.93 -2.00
N PHE A 5 -17.73 -6.23 -2.65
CA PHE A 5 -17.34 -5.79 -3.97
C PHE A 5 -17.02 -6.99 -4.86
N ASP A 6 -17.01 -6.81 -6.18
CA ASP A 6 -16.66 -7.89 -7.13
C ASP A 6 -15.36 -7.60 -7.87
N ARG A 7 -15.16 -6.37 -8.32
CA ARG A 7 -14.04 -5.94 -9.15
C ARG A 7 -13.13 -4.98 -8.38
N LEU A 8 -11.88 -5.38 -8.21
CA LEU A 8 -10.88 -4.63 -7.47
C LEU A 8 -9.76 -4.16 -8.40
N LEU A 9 -9.38 -2.89 -8.32
CA LEU A 9 -8.15 -2.38 -8.89
C LEU A 9 -7.08 -2.28 -7.80
N VAL A 10 -5.91 -2.85 -8.05
CA VAL A 10 -4.77 -2.80 -7.13
C VAL A 10 -3.60 -2.15 -7.83
N THR A 11 -3.25 -0.92 -7.46
CA THR A 11 -2.00 -0.30 -7.92
C THR A 11 -0.82 -0.79 -7.09
N GLY A 12 0.31 -1.05 -7.72
CA GLY A 12 1.46 -1.65 -7.03
C GLY A 12 1.26 -3.14 -6.70
N GLY A 13 0.33 -3.80 -7.41
CA GLY A 13 -0.01 -5.21 -7.16
C GLY A 13 1.11 -6.19 -7.49
N ALA A 14 2.10 -5.79 -8.29
CA ALA A 14 3.31 -6.55 -8.56
C ALA A 14 4.45 -6.26 -7.56
N GLY A 15 4.22 -5.44 -6.53
CA GLY A 15 5.17 -5.17 -5.45
C GLY A 15 5.20 -6.23 -4.36
N TYR A 16 5.92 -5.96 -3.27
CA TYR A 16 6.10 -6.88 -2.14
C TYR A 16 4.76 -7.27 -1.49
N CYS A 17 4.00 -6.31 -0.97
CA CYS A 17 2.69 -6.58 -0.38
C CYS A 17 1.67 -7.05 -1.43
N GLY A 18 1.70 -6.45 -2.63
CA GLY A 18 0.79 -6.79 -3.72
C GLY A 18 0.91 -8.23 -4.18
N SER A 19 2.13 -8.77 -4.31
CA SER A 19 2.36 -10.16 -4.73
C SER A 19 1.83 -11.20 -3.72
N ARG A 20 1.61 -10.81 -2.47
CA ARG A 20 0.95 -11.65 -1.45
C ARG A 20 -0.56 -11.41 -1.40
N LEU A 21 -1.00 -10.15 -1.53
CA LEU A 21 -2.40 -9.75 -1.47
C LEU A 21 -3.20 -10.25 -2.68
N VAL A 22 -2.67 -10.10 -3.89
CA VAL A 22 -3.38 -10.44 -5.13
C VAL A 22 -3.84 -11.91 -5.16
N PRO A 23 -2.99 -12.92 -4.88
CA PRO A 23 -3.44 -14.30 -4.79
C PRO A 23 -4.53 -14.53 -3.73
N GLN A 24 -4.43 -13.87 -2.58
CA GLN A 24 -5.45 -13.97 -1.52
C GLN A 24 -6.81 -13.46 -2.02
N LEU A 25 -6.85 -12.28 -2.65
CA LEU A 25 -8.08 -11.71 -3.20
C LEU A 25 -8.69 -12.60 -4.29
N LEU A 26 -7.87 -13.16 -5.16
CA LEU A 26 -8.32 -14.12 -6.19
C LEU A 26 -8.94 -15.38 -5.57
N ASN A 27 -8.32 -15.93 -4.53
CA ASN A 27 -8.83 -17.09 -3.78
C ASN A 27 -10.15 -16.80 -3.06
N ARG A 28 -10.42 -15.52 -2.73
CA ARG A 28 -11.72 -15.05 -2.21
C ARG A 28 -12.75 -14.83 -3.31
N GLY A 29 -12.40 -15.06 -4.57
CA GLY A 29 -13.30 -14.95 -5.73
C GLY A 29 -13.45 -13.52 -6.26
N TYR A 30 -12.58 -12.57 -5.89
CA TYR A 30 -12.57 -11.25 -6.51
C TYR A 30 -12.04 -11.31 -7.95
N LYS A 31 -12.53 -10.44 -8.80
CA LYS A 31 -11.89 -10.09 -10.07
C LYS A 31 -10.90 -8.97 -9.80
N VAL A 32 -9.63 -9.24 -10.01
CA VAL A 32 -8.54 -8.31 -9.65
C VAL A 32 -7.88 -7.78 -10.92
N THR A 33 -7.80 -6.47 -11.05
CA THR A 33 -6.92 -5.83 -12.01
C THR A 33 -5.71 -5.28 -11.27
N VAL A 34 -4.52 -5.73 -11.64
CA VAL A 34 -3.24 -5.18 -11.17
C VAL A 34 -2.82 -4.09 -12.15
N TYR A 35 -2.57 -2.88 -11.64
CA TYR A 35 -1.97 -1.78 -12.37
C TYR A 35 -0.60 -1.46 -11.74
N ASP A 36 0.47 -1.72 -12.47
CA ASP A 36 1.83 -1.59 -11.95
C ASP A 36 2.80 -1.22 -13.06
N ILE A 37 3.88 -0.53 -12.75
CA ILE A 37 4.93 -0.20 -13.72
C ILE A 37 5.72 -1.44 -14.14
N MET A 38 5.61 -2.54 -13.40
CA MET A 38 6.29 -3.84 -13.62
C MET A 38 7.82 -3.73 -13.58
N TYR A 39 8.36 -2.83 -12.76
CA TYR A 39 9.80 -2.62 -12.64
C TYR A 39 10.56 -3.91 -12.26
N PHE A 40 9.93 -4.77 -11.48
CA PHE A 40 10.46 -6.06 -11.04
C PHE A 40 9.86 -7.25 -11.80
N GLY A 41 9.15 -7.01 -12.90
CA GLY A 41 8.41 -8.05 -13.62
C GLY A 41 7.07 -8.41 -12.98
N SER A 42 6.42 -9.45 -13.51
CA SER A 42 5.12 -9.94 -13.05
C SER A 42 5.03 -11.47 -12.94
N ASP A 43 6.14 -12.18 -13.14
CA ASP A 43 6.18 -13.66 -13.23
C ASP A 43 5.78 -14.35 -11.92
N PHE A 44 5.84 -13.62 -10.79
CA PHE A 44 5.40 -14.09 -9.47
C PHE A 44 3.90 -13.88 -9.21
N LEU A 45 3.17 -13.22 -10.09
CA LEU A 45 1.73 -13.17 -10.03
C LEU A 45 1.12 -14.46 -10.61
N PRO A 46 0.03 -14.98 -10.03
CA PRO A 46 -0.55 -16.24 -10.50
C PRO A 46 -1.21 -16.09 -11.86
N LYS A 47 -1.19 -17.15 -12.67
CA LYS A 47 -2.10 -17.25 -13.82
C LYS A 47 -3.50 -17.60 -13.32
N HIS A 48 -4.46 -16.67 -13.47
CA HIS A 48 -5.81 -16.85 -12.96
C HIS A 48 -6.85 -16.19 -13.89
N PRO A 49 -8.00 -16.81 -14.17
CA PRO A 49 -9.02 -16.25 -15.10
C PRO A 49 -9.59 -14.90 -14.62
N ASN A 50 -9.60 -14.66 -13.30
CA ASN A 50 -10.05 -13.40 -12.70
C ASN A 50 -8.93 -12.39 -12.47
N LEU A 51 -7.71 -12.62 -12.96
CA LEU A 51 -6.61 -11.67 -12.88
C LEU A 51 -6.40 -11.01 -14.24
N LYS A 52 -6.45 -9.67 -14.24
CA LYS A 52 -6.00 -8.84 -15.34
C LYS A 52 -4.75 -8.08 -14.92
N ILE A 53 -3.73 -8.08 -15.75
CA ILE A 53 -2.48 -7.33 -15.52
C ILE A 53 -2.43 -6.20 -16.53
N VAL A 54 -2.23 -4.97 -16.06
CA VAL A 54 -2.07 -3.75 -16.86
C VAL A 54 -0.77 -3.09 -16.44
N GLN A 55 0.22 -3.10 -17.34
CA GLN A 55 1.44 -2.34 -17.11
C GLN A 55 1.16 -0.85 -17.32
N GLY A 56 1.47 -0.02 -16.34
CA GLY A 56 1.29 1.43 -16.41
C GLY A 56 1.90 2.17 -15.23
N ASP A 57 2.17 3.44 -15.46
CA ASP A 57 2.64 4.39 -14.44
C ASP A 57 1.44 5.09 -13.83
N ILE A 58 1.39 5.21 -12.50
CA ILE A 58 0.28 5.92 -11.80
C ILE A 58 0.23 7.42 -12.13
N ARG A 59 1.30 7.99 -12.67
CA ARG A 59 1.37 9.38 -13.17
C ARG A 59 0.68 9.55 -14.51
N ASP A 60 0.47 8.47 -15.25
CA ASP A 60 -0.35 8.47 -16.48
C ASP A 60 -1.83 8.43 -16.09
N THR A 61 -2.36 9.62 -15.79
CA THR A 61 -3.71 9.80 -15.26
C THR A 61 -4.80 9.35 -16.23
N GLU A 62 -4.56 9.45 -17.54
CA GLU A 62 -5.53 9.03 -18.57
C GLU A 62 -5.64 7.50 -18.62
N LYS A 63 -4.50 6.80 -18.68
CA LYS A 63 -4.45 5.34 -18.68
C LYS A 63 -4.96 4.75 -17.38
N LEU A 64 -4.59 5.36 -16.24
CA LEU A 64 -5.07 4.93 -14.94
C LEU A 64 -6.58 5.09 -14.83
N ALA A 65 -7.14 6.24 -15.24
CA ALA A 65 -8.57 6.49 -15.24
C ALA A 65 -9.31 5.49 -16.15
N ALA A 66 -8.84 5.27 -17.37
CA ALA A 66 -9.42 4.28 -18.29
C ALA A 66 -9.37 2.85 -17.69
N THR A 67 -8.34 2.55 -16.89
CA THR A 67 -8.23 1.27 -16.20
C THR A 67 -9.16 1.18 -14.99
N THR A 68 -9.41 2.29 -14.30
CA THR A 68 -10.25 2.36 -13.10
C THR A 68 -11.73 2.14 -13.41
N ALA A 69 -12.16 2.52 -14.58
CA ALA A 69 -13.56 2.41 -15.00
C ALA A 69 -14.12 0.98 -14.82
N GLY A 70 -15.29 0.90 -14.16
CA GLY A 70 -15.98 -0.36 -13.90
C GLY A 70 -15.44 -1.20 -12.73
N HIS A 71 -14.55 -0.66 -11.90
CA HIS A 71 -14.14 -1.28 -10.65
C HIS A 71 -14.96 -0.77 -9.46
N ASP A 72 -15.22 -1.66 -8.50
CA ASP A 72 -16.04 -1.35 -7.31
C ASP A 72 -15.19 -0.79 -6.17
N ALA A 73 -13.93 -1.26 -6.06
CA ALA A 73 -13.01 -0.80 -5.04
C ALA A 73 -11.58 -0.69 -5.59
N PHE A 74 -10.79 0.15 -4.92
CA PHE A 74 -9.43 0.52 -5.29
C PHE A 74 -8.50 0.30 -4.09
N VAL A 75 -7.39 -0.40 -4.28
CA VAL A 75 -6.34 -0.58 -3.28
C VAL A 75 -5.06 0.08 -3.79
N SER A 76 -4.65 1.15 -3.13
CA SER A 76 -3.49 1.96 -3.51
C SER A 76 -2.25 1.52 -2.74
N LEU A 77 -1.37 0.74 -3.41
CA LEU A 77 -0.09 0.28 -2.87
C LEU A 77 1.12 0.83 -3.63
N ALA A 78 0.92 1.36 -4.85
CA ALA A 78 2.01 1.87 -5.67
C ALA A 78 2.69 3.07 -5.00
N CYS A 79 3.99 2.97 -4.78
CA CYS A 79 4.83 4.07 -4.28
C CYS A 79 6.31 3.71 -4.40
N ILE A 80 7.17 4.71 -4.34
CA ILE A 80 8.59 4.55 -4.01
C ILE A 80 8.66 4.43 -2.49
N SER A 81 9.03 3.25 -1.96
CA SER A 81 8.60 2.76 -0.65
C SER A 81 9.71 2.67 0.41
N ASN A 82 10.77 3.42 0.32
CA ASN A 82 11.75 3.61 1.39
C ASN A 82 12.52 4.92 1.22
N ASP A 83 13.12 5.39 2.32
CA ASP A 83 13.82 6.67 2.35
C ASP A 83 15.01 6.69 1.38
N ALA A 84 15.82 5.63 1.38
CA ALA A 84 17.01 5.55 0.51
C ALA A 84 16.64 5.58 -0.99
N SER A 85 15.59 4.89 -1.40
CA SER A 85 15.11 4.96 -2.80
C SER A 85 14.48 6.30 -3.12
N PHE A 86 13.83 6.94 -2.13
CA PHE A 86 13.22 8.24 -2.27
C PHE A 86 14.27 9.34 -2.52
N GLU A 87 15.38 9.31 -1.79
CA GLU A 87 16.47 10.29 -1.87
C GLU A 87 17.31 10.18 -3.16
N LEU A 88 17.24 9.06 -3.89
CA LEU A 88 17.96 8.90 -5.17
C LEU A 88 17.49 9.88 -6.24
N ASP A 89 16.20 10.20 -6.27
CA ASP A 89 15.59 11.20 -7.14
C ASP A 89 14.33 11.74 -6.47
N GLU A 90 14.47 12.87 -5.77
CA GLU A 90 13.37 13.49 -5.04
C GLU A 90 12.26 13.99 -5.96
N GLN A 91 12.59 14.46 -7.17
CA GLN A 91 11.57 14.95 -8.12
C GLN A 91 10.72 13.79 -8.62
N LEU A 92 11.35 12.70 -9.04
CA LEU A 92 10.65 11.48 -9.41
C LEU A 92 9.79 10.96 -8.25
N SER A 93 10.37 10.90 -7.06
CA SER A 93 9.72 10.40 -5.85
C SER A 93 8.51 11.25 -5.45
N THR A 94 8.61 12.58 -5.57
CA THR A 94 7.51 13.51 -5.34
C THR A 94 6.39 13.29 -6.36
N SER A 95 6.73 13.19 -7.64
CA SER A 95 5.75 12.99 -8.71
C SER A 95 4.96 11.67 -8.54
N VAL A 96 5.60 10.62 -8.05
CA VAL A 96 4.98 9.31 -7.81
C VAL A 96 4.19 9.28 -6.50
N ASN A 97 4.78 9.77 -5.39
CA ASN A 97 4.21 9.55 -4.06
C ASN A 97 3.22 10.63 -3.63
N LEU A 98 3.29 11.82 -4.19
CA LEU A 98 2.43 12.95 -3.83
C LEU A 98 1.57 13.43 -5.01
N ASP A 99 2.21 13.86 -6.12
CA ASP A 99 1.49 14.56 -7.20
C ASP A 99 0.49 13.66 -7.92
N ALA A 100 0.80 12.38 -8.07
CA ALA A 100 -0.11 11.40 -8.69
C ALA A 100 -1.29 11.01 -7.79
N PHE A 101 -1.22 11.26 -6.48
CA PHE A 101 -2.18 10.69 -5.53
C PHE A 101 -3.58 11.28 -5.66
N GLU A 102 -3.73 12.59 -5.60
CA GLU A 102 -5.05 13.23 -5.68
C GLU A 102 -5.74 13.04 -7.03
N PRO A 103 -5.06 13.17 -8.19
CA PRO A 103 -5.63 12.80 -9.48
C PRO A 103 -6.17 11.36 -9.53
N MET A 104 -5.46 10.41 -8.90
CA MET A 104 -5.90 9.02 -8.79
C MET A 104 -7.18 8.87 -7.95
N VAL A 105 -7.28 9.57 -6.81
CA VAL A 105 -8.48 9.58 -5.96
C VAL A 105 -9.68 10.18 -6.71
N ILE A 106 -9.47 11.30 -7.41
CA ILE A 106 -10.52 11.97 -8.22
C ILE A 106 -11.01 11.04 -9.33
N ALA A 107 -10.11 10.39 -10.06
CA ALA A 107 -10.46 9.44 -11.11
C ALA A 107 -11.26 8.26 -10.53
N ALA A 108 -10.81 7.67 -9.43
CA ALA A 108 -11.51 6.58 -8.77
C ALA A 108 -12.95 6.96 -8.36
N LYS A 109 -13.13 8.12 -7.74
CA LYS A 109 -14.44 8.63 -7.33
C LYS A 109 -15.35 8.88 -8.53
N ARG A 110 -14.84 9.56 -9.57
CA ARG A 110 -15.58 9.88 -10.80
C ARG A 110 -16.06 8.61 -11.50
N ASP A 111 -15.24 7.55 -11.52
CA ASP A 111 -15.50 6.32 -12.26
C ASP A 111 -16.30 5.30 -11.46
N GLY A 112 -16.85 5.69 -10.29
CA GLY A 112 -17.81 4.93 -9.51
C GLY A 112 -17.22 3.94 -8.52
N VAL A 113 -15.94 4.05 -8.21
CA VAL A 113 -15.33 3.32 -7.09
C VAL A 113 -16.02 3.73 -5.79
N ARG A 114 -16.44 2.74 -5.00
CA ARG A 114 -17.14 2.98 -3.72
C ARG A 114 -16.22 2.87 -2.50
N ARG A 115 -15.12 2.14 -2.61
CA ARG A 115 -14.14 1.96 -1.54
C ARG A 115 -12.73 2.21 -2.06
N PHE A 116 -12.02 3.12 -1.42
CA PHE A 116 -10.61 3.40 -1.71
C PHE A 116 -9.76 3.12 -0.47
N VAL A 117 -8.90 2.11 -0.54
CA VAL A 117 -7.99 1.74 0.56
C VAL A 117 -6.60 2.28 0.24
N TYR A 118 -6.12 3.17 1.08
CA TYR A 118 -4.79 3.77 0.97
C TYR A 118 -3.83 3.23 2.02
N ALA A 119 -2.72 2.67 1.56
CA ALA A 119 -1.61 2.29 2.43
C ALA A 119 -0.70 3.50 2.71
N SER A 120 -0.93 4.16 3.84
CA SER A 120 -0.03 5.12 4.44
C SER A 120 1.14 4.40 5.13
N SER A 121 1.61 4.87 6.27
CA SER A 121 2.70 4.23 7.03
C SER A 121 2.67 4.69 8.50
N SER A 122 2.98 3.82 9.43
CA SER A 122 3.19 4.22 10.83
C SER A 122 4.37 5.18 11.02
N SER A 123 5.27 5.26 10.06
CA SER A 123 6.40 6.19 10.09
C SER A 123 6.00 7.67 9.99
N VAL A 124 4.75 7.97 9.64
CA VAL A 124 4.21 9.35 9.69
C VAL A 124 4.20 9.94 11.10
N TYR A 125 4.18 9.08 12.14
CA TYR A 125 4.24 9.53 13.55
C TYR A 125 5.63 10.01 13.97
N GLY A 126 6.71 9.66 13.24
CA GLY A 126 8.08 9.97 13.60
C GLY A 126 8.57 9.17 14.81
N VAL A 127 9.33 9.81 15.70
CA VAL A 127 9.79 9.25 16.97
C VAL A 127 8.87 9.74 18.08
N SER A 128 8.45 8.84 18.96
CA SER A 128 7.64 9.16 20.12
C SER A 128 8.20 8.49 21.37
N ASP A 129 8.26 9.24 22.46
CA ASP A 129 8.61 8.73 23.81
C ASP A 129 7.36 8.14 24.52
N LYS A 130 6.18 8.26 23.92
CA LYS A 130 4.96 7.68 24.48
C LYS A 130 4.94 6.18 24.28
N PRO A 131 4.57 5.39 25.28
CA PRO A 131 4.54 3.93 25.20
C PRO A 131 3.48 3.40 24.22
N ASN A 132 2.40 4.17 24.02
CA ASN A 132 1.29 3.81 23.12
C ASN A 132 1.05 4.97 22.15
N VAL A 133 1.28 4.71 20.87
CA VAL A 133 0.96 5.62 19.77
C VAL A 133 -0.33 5.14 19.13
N THR A 134 -1.36 5.96 19.19
CA THR A 134 -2.68 5.76 18.59
C THR A 134 -2.85 6.64 17.35
N GLU A 135 -3.96 6.49 16.65
CA GLU A 135 -4.28 7.26 15.44
C GLU A 135 -4.38 8.77 15.71
N ASP A 136 -4.73 9.17 16.95
CA ASP A 136 -4.80 10.59 17.37
C ASP A 136 -3.43 11.22 17.67
N HIS A 137 -2.35 10.43 17.59
CA HIS A 137 -1.01 10.95 17.82
C HIS A 137 -0.61 11.94 16.72
N PRO A 138 0.03 13.08 17.06
CA PRO A 138 0.49 14.05 16.06
C PRO A 138 1.41 13.40 15.02
N LEU A 139 1.25 13.81 13.76
CA LEU A 139 2.13 13.40 12.68
C LEU A 139 3.39 14.29 12.68
N VAL A 140 4.55 13.68 12.95
CA VAL A 140 5.85 14.35 12.99
C VAL A 140 6.84 13.57 12.12
N PRO A 141 6.61 13.50 10.81
CA PRO A 141 7.43 12.70 9.88
C PRO A 141 8.86 13.24 9.81
N LEU A 142 9.84 12.34 9.83
CA LEU A 142 11.28 12.71 9.82
C LEU A 142 11.86 12.81 8.40
N THR A 143 11.27 12.12 7.43
CA THR A 143 11.77 12.04 6.05
C THR A 143 10.72 12.52 5.06
N LEU A 144 11.15 12.86 3.84
CA LEU A 144 10.23 13.29 2.78
C LEU A 144 9.24 12.16 2.41
N TYR A 145 9.70 10.91 2.37
CA TYR A 145 8.82 9.76 2.16
C TYR A 145 7.67 9.74 3.18
N ASN A 146 8.00 9.82 4.47
CA ASN A 146 7.02 9.79 5.55
C ASN A 146 6.10 11.01 5.51
N LYS A 147 6.66 12.19 5.20
CA LYS A 147 5.90 13.44 5.05
C LYS A 147 4.86 13.30 3.94
N TYR A 148 5.24 12.80 2.77
CA TYR A 148 4.31 12.68 1.64
C TYR A 148 3.26 11.59 1.88
N LYS A 149 3.60 10.51 2.59
CA LYS A 149 2.60 9.53 3.04
C LYS A 149 1.52 10.20 3.90
N GLY A 150 1.91 11.02 4.87
CA GLY A 150 0.98 11.76 5.72
C GLY A 150 0.19 12.84 4.96
N MET A 151 0.81 13.55 3.99
CA MET A 151 0.13 14.56 3.19
C MET A 151 -0.97 14.00 2.29
N CYS A 152 -0.87 12.76 1.86
CA CYS A 152 -1.89 12.09 1.05
C CYS A 152 -3.16 11.75 1.86
N GLU A 153 -3.08 11.58 3.17
CA GLU A 153 -4.22 11.20 4.00
C GLU A 153 -5.36 12.24 3.95
N PRO A 154 -5.13 13.54 4.21
CA PRO A 154 -6.18 14.55 4.10
C PRO A 154 -6.66 14.73 2.64
N LEU A 155 -5.82 14.44 1.63
CA LEU A 155 -6.24 14.46 0.24
C LEU A 155 -7.29 13.36 -0.06
N LEU A 156 -7.19 12.19 0.56
CA LEU A 156 -8.23 11.16 0.46
C LEU A 156 -9.48 11.56 1.25
N THR A 157 -9.30 11.99 2.50
CA THR A 157 -10.41 12.32 3.40
C THR A 157 -11.33 13.40 2.83
N LYS A 158 -10.79 14.45 2.21
CA LYS A 158 -11.60 15.53 1.61
C LYS A 158 -12.52 15.07 0.46
N HIS A 159 -12.20 13.92 -0.18
CA HIS A 159 -13.03 13.37 -1.25
C HIS A 159 -14.02 12.31 -0.76
N THR A 160 -13.91 11.87 0.50
CA THR A 160 -14.80 10.86 1.11
C THR A 160 -16.22 11.42 1.30
N ASP A 161 -17.22 10.60 0.93
CA ASP A 161 -18.65 10.85 1.17
C ASP A 161 -19.42 9.52 1.26
N ASP A 162 -20.75 9.58 1.34
CA ASP A 162 -21.62 8.40 1.46
C ASP A 162 -21.51 7.40 0.29
N LYS A 163 -20.99 7.82 -0.86
CA LYS A 163 -20.85 7.00 -2.07
C LYS A 163 -19.41 6.57 -2.34
N PHE A 164 -18.44 7.27 -1.77
CA PHE A 164 -17.01 7.03 -1.92
C PHE A 164 -16.33 7.04 -0.55
N VAL A 165 -16.10 5.85 0.00
CA VAL A 165 -15.50 5.69 1.32
C VAL A 165 -13.99 5.48 1.19
N GLY A 166 -13.22 6.49 1.60
CA GLY A 166 -11.78 6.43 1.74
C GLY A 166 -11.39 5.77 3.07
N VAL A 167 -10.44 4.86 3.02
CA VAL A 167 -9.85 4.23 4.21
C VAL A 167 -8.34 4.40 4.15
N THR A 168 -7.79 5.06 5.14
CA THR A 168 -6.35 5.17 5.34
C THR A 168 -5.90 4.23 6.46
N PHE A 169 -4.91 3.39 6.20
CA PHE A 169 -4.27 2.63 7.28
C PHE A 169 -2.77 2.90 7.32
N ARG A 170 -2.20 2.85 8.52
CA ARG A 170 -0.80 3.18 8.79
C ARG A 170 -0.04 1.92 9.25
N PRO A 171 0.31 1.00 8.32
CA PRO A 171 0.97 -0.24 8.69
C PRO A 171 2.36 0.02 9.28
N ALA A 172 2.75 -0.84 10.21
CA ALA A 172 4.12 -0.95 10.69
C ALA A 172 5.05 -1.48 9.59
N THR A 173 6.36 -1.57 9.86
CA THR A 173 7.32 -2.17 8.94
C THR A 173 6.91 -3.60 8.61
N VAL A 174 6.59 -3.85 7.33
CA VAL A 174 6.10 -5.16 6.90
C VAL A 174 7.26 -6.15 6.81
N CYS A 175 7.06 -7.38 7.28
CA CYS A 175 8.04 -8.45 7.22
C CYS A 175 7.41 -9.79 6.80
N GLY A 176 8.23 -10.77 6.46
CA GLY A 176 7.79 -12.11 6.07
C GLY A 176 7.99 -12.39 4.59
N TYR A 177 7.61 -13.60 4.17
CA TYR A 177 7.78 -14.05 2.79
C TYR A 177 6.66 -13.56 1.87
N ALA A 178 7.06 -13.03 0.73
CA ALA A 178 6.18 -12.77 -0.40
C ALA A 178 6.88 -13.18 -1.73
N PRO A 179 6.15 -13.55 -2.78
CA PRO A 179 6.75 -13.95 -4.06
C PRO A 179 7.70 -12.90 -4.64
N ARG A 180 7.34 -11.62 -4.61
CA ARG A 180 8.25 -10.50 -4.85
C ARG A 180 8.86 -10.07 -3.52
N GLN A 181 9.98 -10.66 -3.15
CA GLN A 181 10.60 -10.44 -1.85
C GLN A 181 11.31 -9.09 -1.75
N ARG A 182 11.32 -8.51 -0.52
CA ARG A 182 12.13 -7.35 -0.13
C ARG A 182 13.12 -7.76 0.96
N LEU A 183 14.41 -7.63 0.65
CA LEU A 183 15.50 -7.98 1.57
C LEU A 183 16.15 -6.73 2.23
N ASP A 184 15.58 -5.56 2.03
CA ASP A 184 15.99 -4.29 2.64
C ASP A 184 15.23 -3.98 3.95
N LEU A 185 14.13 -4.68 4.21
CA LEU A 185 13.33 -4.51 5.44
C LEU A 185 13.97 -5.21 6.63
N SER A 186 13.91 -4.60 7.81
CA SER A 186 14.70 -4.98 9.00
C SER A 186 14.67 -6.48 9.33
N VAL A 187 13.50 -7.07 9.53
CA VAL A 187 13.38 -8.50 9.84
C VAL A 187 13.85 -9.37 8.67
N ASN A 188 13.48 -9.00 7.45
CA ASN A 188 13.82 -9.76 6.25
C ASN A 188 15.33 -9.77 5.99
N ILE A 189 16.01 -8.61 6.09
CA ILE A 189 17.47 -8.52 5.89
C ILE A 189 18.25 -9.25 6.98
N LEU A 190 17.85 -9.12 8.25
CA LEU A 190 18.52 -9.80 9.36
C LEU A 190 18.37 -11.30 9.24
N THR A 191 17.18 -11.79 8.88
CA THR A 191 16.95 -13.23 8.62
C THR A 191 17.81 -13.72 7.45
N ASN A 192 17.83 -12.97 6.34
CA ASN A 192 18.66 -13.30 5.19
C ASN A 192 20.16 -13.34 5.53
N HIS A 193 20.66 -12.40 6.33
CA HIS A 193 22.04 -12.38 6.78
C HIS A 193 22.34 -13.53 7.74
N ALA A 194 21.44 -13.85 8.68
CA ALA A 194 21.60 -14.97 9.60
C ALA A 194 21.77 -16.29 8.83
N VAL A 195 20.90 -16.54 7.83
CA VAL A 195 20.89 -17.80 7.08
C VAL A 195 22.05 -17.89 6.08
N ASN A 196 22.32 -16.83 5.32
CA ASN A 196 23.26 -16.91 4.19
C ASN A 196 24.69 -16.45 4.55
N ARG A 197 24.85 -15.68 5.64
CA ARG A 197 26.15 -15.14 6.07
C ARG A 197 26.60 -15.63 7.46
N ASN A 198 25.74 -16.40 8.16
CA ASN A 198 25.95 -16.80 9.56
C ASN A 198 26.30 -15.61 10.48
N LYS A 199 25.82 -14.42 10.15
CA LYS A 199 26.14 -13.19 10.86
C LYS A 199 24.99 -12.19 10.75
N ILE A 200 24.61 -11.60 11.86
CA ILE A 200 23.68 -10.46 11.93
C ILE A 200 24.48 -9.22 12.34
N THR A 201 24.30 -8.12 11.59
CA THR A 201 24.85 -6.81 11.98
C THR A 201 23.69 -5.92 12.40
N VAL A 202 23.72 -5.48 13.66
CA VAL A 202 22.70 -4.59 14.23
C VAL A 202 23.30 -3.20 14.38
N PHE A 203 22.63 -2.20 13.82
CA PHE A 203 22.98 -0.79 13.99
C PHE A 203 22.10 -0.19 15.10
N GLY A 204 22.72 0.31 16.16
CA GLY A 204 22.03 0.73 17.38
C GLY A 204 21.65 -0.47 18.25
N GLY A 205 20.37 -0.71 18.46
CA GLY A 205 19.85 -1.87 19.20
C GLY A 205 18.85 -1.51 20.30
N SER A 206 18.81 -0.28 20.77
CA SER A 206 17.84 0.21 21.77
C SER A 206 16.54 0.73 21.18
N GLN A 207 16.51 1.04 19.87
CA GLN A 207 15.33 1.58 19.21
C GLN A 207 14.22 0.54 19.08
N LEU A 208 13.03 0.90 19.50
CA LEU A 208 11.83 0.09 19.31
C LEU A 208 11.24 0.39 17.92
N ARG A 209 10.97 -0.66 17.16
CA ARG A 209 10.34 -0.58 15.85
C ARG A 209 9.18 -1.57 15.76
N PRO A 210 7.97 -1.10 15.46
CA PRO A 210 6.85 -2.01 15.23
C PRO A 210 7.06 -2.77 13.92
N ASN A 211 6.71 -4.06 13.93
CA ASN A 211 6.73 -4.91 12.75
C ASN A 211 5.37 -5.57 12.56
N LEU A 212 4.99 -5.78 11.31
CA LEU A 212 3.74 -6.42 10.90
C LEU A 212 4.05 -7.52 9.90
N HIS A 213 3.52 -8.73 10.13
CA HIS A 213 3.69 -9.80 9.15
C HIS A 213 2.89 -9.48 7.88
N VAL A 214 3.43 -9.80 6.70
CA VAL A 214 2.80 -9.50 5.41
C VAL A 214 1.42 -10.16 5.26
N GLN A 215 1.17 -11.28 5.94
CA GLN A 215 -0.15 -11.91 5.94
C GLN A 215 -1.16 -11.05 6.70
N ASP A 216 -0.80 -10.54 7.89
CA ASP A 216 -1.69 -9.67 8.68
C ASP A 216 -1.98 -8.35 7.93
N TYR A 217 -0.98 -7.85 7.16
CA TYR A 217 -1.19 -6.73 6.24
C TYR A 217 -2.28 -7.05 5.20
N CYS A 218 -2.20 -8.22 4.57
CA CYS A 218 -3.19 -8.64 3.57
C CYS A 218 -4.58 -8.85 4.19
N ASP A 219 -4.62 -9.42 5.40
CA ASP A 219 -5.87 -9.66 6.14
C ASP A 219 -6.52 -8.33 6.57
N ALA A 220 -5.72 -7.33 6.94
CA ALA A 220 -6.21 -5.97 7.23
C ALA A 220 -6.81 -5.32 5.97
N VAL A 221 -6.15 -5.41 4.81
CA VAL A 221 -6.72 -4.89 3.56
C VAL A 221 -8.03 -5.60 3.21
N GLU A 222 -8.11 -6.92 3.37
CA GLU A 222 -9.36 -7.68 3.16
C GLU A 222 -10.46 -7.21 4.14
N LEU A 223 -10.11 -6.96 5.40
CA LEU A 223 -11.04 -6.41 6.39
C LEU A 223 -11.59 -5.05 5.93
N PHE A 224 -10.73 -4.14 5.47
CA PHE A 224 -11.16 -2.83 4.96
C PHE A 224 -12.04 -2.92 3.71
N LEU A 225 -11.88 -3.96 2.91
CA LEU A 225 -12.76 -4.21 1.75
C LEU A 225 -14.12 -4.79 2.14
N THR A 226 -14.23 -5.47 3.28
CA THR A 226 -15.46 -6.19 3.69
C THR A 226 -16.22 -5.51 4.81
N ALA A 227 -15.57 -4.68 5.62
CA ALA A 227 -16.19 -4.01 6.75
C ALA A 227 -17.30 -3.04 6.33
N PRO A 228 -18.33 -2.85 7.17
CA PRO A 228 -19.36 -1.83 6.98
C PRO A 228 -18.76 -0.42 6.91
N ASP A 229 -19.34 0.46 6.08
CA ASP A 229 -18.81 1.81 5.84
C ASP A 229 -18.76 2.64 7.12
N GLU A 230 -19.79 2.53 7.95
CA GLU A 230 -19.91 3.25 9.24
C GLU A 230 -18.84 2.86 10.27
N LYS A 231 -18.12 1.76 10.07
CA LYS A 231 -17.06 1.30 10.98
C LYS A 231 -15.67 1.68 10.53
N ILE A 232 -15.51 2.14 9.30
CA ILE A 232 -14.20 2.38 8.70
C ILE A 232 -14.11 3.70 7.92
N ALA A 233 -15.19 4.47 7.80
CA ALA A 233 -15.16 5.82 7.28
C ALA A 233 -14.33 6.72 8.22
N ASN A 234 -13.33 7.40 7.68
CA ASN A 234 -12.51 8.39 8.40
C ASN A 234 -13.23 9.73 8.47
#